data_effcfd94a0a20f0d7fd7e178bd8d5301
#
_entry.id   effcfd94a0a20f0d7fd7e178bd8d5301
#
_cell.length_a   1.000
_cell.length_b   1.000
_cell.length_c   1.000
_cell.angle_alpha   90.00
_cell.angle_beta   90.00
_cell.angle_gamma   90.00
#
_symmetry.space_group_name_H-M   'P 1'
#
loop_
_entity.id
_entity.type
_entity.pdbx_description
1 polymer ?
#
loop_
_entity_poly.entity_id
_entity_poly.type
_entity_poly.pdbx_seq_one_letter_code
_entity_poly.pdbx_strand_id
1 'polypeptide(L)'
;MCFKKGNTELEDKFNAAIKELKEDGTFDKIIGYYIDGTEDKGYESPADVDRSNGKLVMATNAAFEPYEYYENDKIVGVDADFAKAIADKLGMELTINDMEFDSIIAAVDSGKADFGAAGMTVTDERKQQVDFS
;
A
#
# COMPACT_ATOMS: atom_id res chain seq x y z
N MET A 1 -5.82 -1.08 -3.50
CA MET A 1 -5.10 -2.20 -2.86
C MET A 1 -5.97 -3.44 -2.89
N CYS A 2 -5.38 -4.62 -3.05
CA CYS A 2 -6.14 -5.87 -3.12
C CYS A 2 -5.77 -6.81 -1.98
N PHE A 3 -6.71 -7.65 -1.57
CA PHE A 3 -6.61 -8.56 -0.44
C PHE A 3 -7.07 -9.96 -0.82
N LYS A 4 -6.61 -10.98 -0.08
CA LYS A 4 -7.13 -12.32 -0.24
C LYS A 4 -8.64 -12.31 -0.05
N LYS A 5 -9.35 -12.99 -0.95
CA LYS A 5 -10.81 -13.05 -0.90
C LYS A 5 -11.29 -13.60 0.44
N GLY A 6 -12.21 -12.88 1.07
CA GLY A 6 -12.72 -13.21 2.40
C GLY A 6 -11.94 -12.62 3.57
N ASN A 7 -10.79 -11.98 3.32
CA ASN A 7 -10.03 -11.31 4.39
C ASN A 7 -10.60 -9.91 4.67
N THR A 8 -11.85 -9.87 5.09
CA THR A 8 -12.59 -8.62 5.31
C THR A 8 -12.07 -7.86 6.52
N GLU A 9 -11.50 -8.54 7.51
CA GLU A 9 -10.92 -7.88 8.69
C GLU A 9 -9.80 -6.92 8.30
N LEU A 10 -8.85 -7.38 7.48
CA LEU A 10 -7.74 -6.55 7.02
C LEU A 10 -8.23 -5.44 6.07
N GLU A 11 -9.13 -5.77 5.15
CA GLU A 11 -9.73 -4.79 4.24
C GLU A 11 -10.43 -3.67 5.01
N ASP A 12 -11.22 -3.99 6.03
CA ASP A 12 -11.90 -3.01 6.86
C ASP A 12 -10.93 -2.12 7.63
N LYS A 13 -9.84 -2.69 8.15
CA LYS A 13 -8.78 -1.91 8.80
C LYS A 13 -8.12 -0.94 7.83
N PHE A 14 -7.85 -1.38 6.61
CA PHE A 14 -7.28 -0.52 5.57
C PHE A 14 -8.25 0.59 5.17
N ASN A 15 -9.52 0.28 4.99
CA ASN A 15 -10.52 1.28 4.64
C ASN A 15 -10.66 2.35 5.74
N ALA A 16 -10.62 1.97 7.00
CA ALA A 16 -10.65 2.90 8.13
C ALA A 16 -9.39 3.78 8.14
N ALA A 17 -8.22 3.20 7.94
CA ALA A 17 -6.96 3.95 7.90
C ALA A 17 -6.93 4.90 6.70
N ILE A 18 -7.37 4.47 5.53
CA ILE A 18 -7.46 5.32 4.33
C ILE A 18 -8.37 6.52 4.58
N LYS A 19 -9.51 6.30 5.22
CA LYS A 19 -10.44 7.39 5.58
C LYS A 19 -9.75 8.41 6.48
N GLU A 20 -9.06 7.97 7.52
CA GLU A 20 -8.31 8.86 8.42
C GLU A 20 -7.23 9.65 7.67
N LEU A 21 -6.49 8.99 6.77
CA LEU A 21 -5.43 9.64 5.99
C LEU A 21 -5.98 10.68 5.02
N LYS A 22 -7.18 10.50 4.50
CA LYS A 22 -7.86 11.50 3.68
C LYS A 22 -8.31 12.69 4.52
N GLU A 23 -8.84 12.43 5.72
CA GLU A 23 -9.35 13.47 6.62
C GLU A 23 -8.23 14.33 7.20
N ASP A 24 -7.06 13.75 7.49
CA ASP A 24 -5.94 14.48 8.12
C ASP A 24 -4.98 15.15 7.11
N GLY A 25 -5.24 15.00 5.81
CA GLY A 25 -4.44 15.62 4.75
C GLY A 25 -3.23 14.82 4.30
N THR A 26 -2.95 13.66 4.87
CA THR A 26 -1.81 12.82 4.49
C THR A 26 -1.95 12.33 3.05
N PHE A 27 -3.13 11.89 2.66
CA PHE A 27 -3.43 11.48 1.29
C PHE A 27 -3.09 12.58 0.28
N ASP A 28 -3.59 13.79 0.52
CA ASP A 28 -3.37 14.93 -0.37
C ASP A 28 -1.88 15.30 -0.46
N LYS A 29 -1.16 15.16 0.65
CA LYS A 29 0.28 15.43 0.68
C LYS A 29 1.06 14.44 -0.18
N ILE A 30 0.72 13.15 -0.11
CA ILE A 30 1.38 12.12 -0.93
C ILE A 30 1.13 12.37 -2.41
N ILE A 31 -0.11 12.61 -2.79
CA ILE A 31 -0.48 12.94 -4.18
C ILE A 31 0.20 14.25 -4.61
N GLY A 32 0.24 15.24 -3.75
CA GLY A 32 0.89 16.53 -4.01
C GLY A 32 2.36 16.38 -4.31
N TYR A 33 3.06 15.50 -3.62
CA TYR A 33 4.48 15.25 -3.87
C TYR A 33 4.74 14.49 -5.17
N TYR A 34 4.06 13.36 -5.39
CA TYR A 34 4.37 12.47 -6.51
C TYR A 34 3.69 12.85 -7.83
N ILE A 35 2.53 13.48 -7.78
CA ILE A 35 1.72 13.73 -8.97
C ILE A 35 1.61 15.22 -9.28
N ASP A 36 1.18 16.03 -8.31
CA ASP A 36 0.86 17.44 -8.54
C ASP A 36 2.08 18.38 -8.47
N GLY A 37 3.17 17.94 -7.83
CA GLY A 37 4.35 18.77 -7.63
C GLY A 37 4.16 19.94 -6.67
N THR A 38 3.15 19.87 -5.79
CA THR A 38 2.79 20.93 -4.86
C THR A 38 3.42 20.79 -3.47
N GLU A 39 4.05 19.64 -3.19
CA GLU A 39 4.67 19.33 -1.90
C GLU A 39 6.15 19.01 -2.06
N ASP A 40 6.95 19.32 -1.06
CA ASP A 40 8.40 19.11 -1.06
C ASP A 40 8.82 17.68 -0.73
N LYS A 41 7.97 16.96 -0.03
CA LYS A 41 8.22 15.57 0.40
C LYS A 41 6.92 14.77 0.46
N GLY A 42 7.07 13.46 0.26
CA GLY A 42 5.99 12.52 0.48
C GLY A 42 5.76 12.23 1.95
N TYR A 43 5.31 11.03 2.25
CA TYR A 43 5.05 10.60 3.63
C TYR A 43 6.35 10.20 4.33
N GLU A 44 6.53 10.69 5.55
CA GLU A 44 7.58 10.26 6.46
C GLU A 44 6.95 9.69 7.72
N SER A 45 7.38 8.49 8.14
CA SER A 45 6.90 7.89 9.38
C SER A 45 7.35 8.72 10.58
N PRO A 46 6.45 8.96 11.57
CA PRO A 46 6.87 9.54 12.84
C PRO A 46 7.96 8.72 13.51
N ALA A 47 8.89 9.36 14.20
CA ALA A 47 10.03 8.69 14.83
C ALA A 47 9.60 7.76 15.98
N ASP A 48 8.46 8.00 16.58
CA ASP A 48 7.94 7.30 17.76
C ASP A 48 6.80 6.32 17.47
N VAL A 49 6.65 5.90 16.21
CA VAL A 49 5.61 4.93 15.82
C VAL A 49 5.83 3.60 16.52
N ASP A 50 4.79 3.11 17.18
CA ASP A 50 4.76 1.77 17.76
C ASP A 50 4.38 0.76 16.67
N ARG A 51 5.26 -0.22 16.41
CA ARG A 51 5.07 -1.28 15.42
C ARG A 51 4.93 -2.66 16.05
N SER A 52 4.34 -2.71 17.25
CA SER A 52 4.21 -3.96 18.01
C SER A 52 3.02 -4.83 17.58
N ASN A 53 2.15 -4.36 16.68
CA ASN A 53 0.93 -5.08 16.27
C ASN A 53 1.17 -6.15 15.20
N GLY A 54 2.44 -6.41 14.85
CA GLY A 54 2.79 -7.47 13.91
C GLY A 54 3.40 -6.96 12.63
N LYS A 55 3.51 -7.85 11.65
CA LYS A 55 4.11 -7.58 10.35
C LYS A 55 3.07 -7.51 9.26
N LEU A 56 3.30 -6.65 8.27
CA LEU A 56 2.44 -6.47 7.12
C LEU A 56 3.31 -6.61 5.86
N VAL A 57 2.95 -7.52 4.97
CA VAL A 57 3.70 -7.79 3.73
C VAL A 57 2.90 -7.30 2.53
N MET A 58 3.51 -6.40 1.77
CA MET A 58 2.96 -5.84 0.54
C MET A 58 3.62 -6.49 -0.68
N ALA A 59 2.80 -6.97 -1.62
CA ALA A 59 3.27 -7.38 -2.94
C ALA A 59 3.10 -6.21 -3.91
N THR A 60 4.14 -5.91 -4.68
CA THR A 60 4.10 -4.85 -5.68
C THR A 60 5.00 -5.20 -6.86
N ASN A 61 4.90 -4.41 -7.92
CA ASN A 61 5.87 -4.42 -9.02
C ASN A 61 6.45 -3.00 -9.12
N ALA A 62 7.68 -2.82 -8.66
CA ALA A 62 8.33 -1.51 -8.51
C ALA A 62 8.92 -0.99 -9.84
N ALA A 63 8.13 -1.05 -10.90
CA ALA A 63 8.47 -0.58 -12.23
C ALA A 63 7.35 0.31 -12.82
N PHE A 64 6.59 0.99 -11.95
CA PHE A 64 5.43 1.78 -12.35
C PHE A 64 5.43 3.16 -11.69
N GLU A 65 6.34 4.02 -12.13
CA GLU A 65 6.43 5.40 -11.64
C GLU A 65 5.19 6.21 -12.06
N PRO A 66 4.58 7.03 -11.20
CA PRO A 66 5.01 7.42 -9.85
C PRO A 66 4.38 6.59 -8.72
N TYR A 67 3.75 5.46 -9.01
CA TYR A 67 3.03 4.66 -8.02
C TYR A 67 3.95 3.80 -7.18
N GLU A 68 4.88 3.07 -7.82
CA GLU A 68 5.94 2.32 -7.16
C GLU A 68 7.16 2.22 -8.07
N TYR A 69 8.32 2.60 -7.54
CA TYR A 69 9.57 2.56 -8.29
C TYR A 69 10.76 2.60 -7.32
N TYR A 70 11.96 2.33 -7.85
CA TYR A 70 13.18 2.40 -7.05
C TYR A 70 13.80 3.79 -7.12
N GLU A 71 14.18 4.32 -5.95
CA GLU A 71 14.99 5.51 -5.80
C GLU A 71 16.03 5.26 -4.72
N ASN A 72 17.32 5.30 -5.05
CA ASN A 72 18.43 5.01 -4.12
C ASN A 72 18.25 3.66 -3.42
N ASP A 73 17.96 2.60 -4.19
CA ASP A 73 17.73 1.23 -3.73
C ASP A 73 16.53 1.04 -2.79
N LYS A 74 15.67 2.05 -2.69
CA LYS A 74 14.44 1.96 -1.90
C LYS A 74 13.22 2.05 -2.81
N ILE A 75 12.17 1.32 -2.46
CA ILE A 75 10.89 1.41 -3.15
C ILE A 75 10.13 2.63 -2.61
N VAL A 76 9.81 3.55 -3.51
CA VAL A 76 9.10 4.80 -3.21
C VAL A 76 7.90 4.93 -4.16
N GLY A 77 7.10 5.96 -3.98
CA GLY A 77 5.95 6.27 -4.83
C GLY A 77 4.66 6.37 -4.06
N VAL A 78 3.59 6.65 -4.78
CA VAL A 78 2.25 6.85 -4.20
C VAL A 78 1.81 5.62 -3.39
N ASP A 79 1.85 4.44 -4.00
CA ASP A 79 1.40 3.21 -3.34
C ASP A 79 2.31 2.82 -2.18
N ALA A 80 3.62 3.00 -2.32
CA ALA A 80 4.58 2.73 -1.25
C ALA A 80 4.37 3.63 -0.04
N ASP A 81 4.16 4.92 -0.26
CA ASP A 81 3.92 5.88 0.82
C ASP A 81 2.56 5.65 1.49
N PHE A 82 1.53 5.31 0.72
CA PHE A 82 0.23 4.92 1.28
C PHE A 82 0.35 3.70 2.18
N ALA A 83 1.07 2.68 1.72
CA ALA A 83 1.27 1.46 2.49
C ALA A 83 2.00 1.75 3.81
N LYS A 84 3.02 2.61 3.78
CA LYS A 84 3.73 3.04 5.00
C LYS A 84 2.82 3.77 5.97
N ALA A 85 2.02 4.71 5.45
CA ALA A 85 1.09 5.48 6.27
C ALA A 85 0.01 4.58 6.90
N ILE A 86 -0.52 3.64 6.15
CA ILE A 86 -1.50 2.68 6.65
C ILE A 86 -0.87 1.77 7.72
N ALA A 87 0.32 1.23 7.46
CA ALA A 87 1.02 0.38 8.43
C ALA A 87 1.29 1.13 9.74
N ASP A 88 1.68 2.41 9.66
CA ASP A 88 1.90 3.23 10.85
C ASP A 88 0.60 3.46 11.64
N LYS A 89 -0.52 3.69 10.95
CA LYS A 89 -1.85 3.81 11.61
C LYS A 89 -2.26 2.51 12.29
N LEU A 90 -1.93 1.37 11.71
CA LEU A 90 -2.26 0.05 12.26
C LEU A 90 -1.24 -0.43 13.29
N GLY A 91 -0.13 0.27 13.46
CA GLY A 91 0.94 -0.13 14.38
C GLY A 91 1.70 -1.37 13.93
N MET A 92 1.86 -1.57 12.63
CA MET A 92 2.49 -2.75 12.03
C MET A 92 3.79 -2.41 11.32
N GLU A 93 4.70 -3.39 11.25
CA GLU A 93 5.95 -3.27 10.50
C GLU A 93 5.71 -3.68 9.04
N LEU A 94 5.98 -2.77 8.10
CA LEU A 94 5.77 -3.01 6.67
C LEU A 94 7.02 -3.58 6.00
N THR A 95 6.82 -4.65 5.23
CA THR A 95 7.81 -5.19 4.29
C THR A 95 7.20 -5.12 2.88
N ILE A 96 7.96 -4.56 1.94
CA ILE A 96 7.52 -4.42 0.53
C ILE A 96 8.31 -5.40 -0.32
N ASN A 97 7.62 -6.32 -0.98
CA ASN A 97 8.22 -7.30 -1.89
C ASN A 97 7.92 -6.95 -3.33
N ASP A 98 8.99 -6.72 -4.10
CA ASP A 98 8.93 -6.50 -5.54
C ASP A 98 8.82 -7.83 -6.28
N MET A 99 7.91 -7.92 -7.24
CA MET A 99 7.71 -9.13 -8.05
C MET A 99 7.08 -8.78 -9.39
N GLU A 100 7.00 -9.75 -10.30
CA GLU A 100 6.27 -9.57 -11.55
C GLU A 100 4.81 -9.21 -11.27
N PHE A 101 4.26 -8.27 -12.05
CA PHE A 101 2.88 -7.82 -11.88
C PHE A 101 1.89 -9.01 -11.87
N ASP A 102 2.08 -9.96 -12.79
CA ASP A 102 1.20 -11.13 -12.91
C ASP A 102 1.29 -12.07 -11.72
N SER A 103 2.30 -11.92 -10.85
CA SER A 103 2.47 -12.75 -9.66
C SER A 103 1.80 -12.16 -8.41
N ILE A 104 1.38 -10.90 -8.45
CA ILE A 104 0.85 -10.19 -7.27
C ILE A 104 -0.41 -10.84 -6.72
N ILE A 105 -1.40 -11.09 -7.58
CA ILE A 105 -2.67 -11.68 -7.16
C ILE A 105 -2.44 -13.09 -6.58
N ALA A 106 -1.57 -13.89 -7.21
CA ALA A 106 -1.23 -15.22 -6.70
C ALA A 106 -0.55 -15.15 -5.32
N ALA A 107 0.34 -14.18 -5.11
CA ALA A 107 1.00 -14.00 -3.82
C ALA A 107 0.00 -13.62 -2.71
N VAL A 108 -0.94 -12.76 -3.02
CA VAL A 108 -2.01 -12.36 -2.07
C VAL A 108 -2.94 -13.55 -1.78
N ASP A 109 -3.38 -14.26 -2.81
CA ASP A 109 -4.28 -15.39 -2.67
C ASP A 109 -3.66 -16.54 -1.88
N SER A 110 -2.38 -16.81 -2.06
CA SER A 110 -1.66 -17.89 -1.36
C SER A 110 -1.23 -17.52 0.07
N GLY A 111 -1.36 -16.26 0.48
CA GLY A 111 -0.91 -15.78 1.79
C GLY A 111 0.57 -15.43 1.86
N LYS A 112 1.31 -15.44 0.77
CA LYS A 112 2.71 -14.98 0.75
C LYS A 112 2.83 -13.49 0.97
N ALA A 113 1.79 -12.72 0.59
CA ALA A 113 1.64 -11.31 0.91
C ALA A 113 0.28 -11.08 1.55
N ASP A 114 0.19 -10.08 2.42
CA ASP A 114 -1.05 -9.72 3.08
C ASP A 114 -1.96 -8.90 2.17
N PHE A 115 -1.36 -8.09 1.30
CA PHE A 115 -2.10 -7.29 0.33
C PHE A 115 -1.21 -6.97 -0.88
N GLY A 116 -1.84 -6.49 -1.95
CA GLY A 116 -1.17 -6.02 -3.15
C GLY A 116 -1.50 -4.58 -3.45
N ALA A 117 -0.51 -3.84 -3.93
CA ALA A 117 -0.68 -2.47 -4.39
C ALA A 117 0.34 -2.20 -5.51
N ALA A 118 -0.15 -1.96 -6.71
CA ALA A 118 0.71 -1.82 -7.90
C ALA A 118 0.03 -0.98 -8.99
N GLY A 119 -0.64 0.10 -8.61
CA GLY A 119 -1.43 0.90 -9.56
C GLY A 119 -2.53 0.08 -10.22
N MET A 120 -3.07 -0.90 -9.51
CA MET A 120 -3.97 -1.92 -10.06
C MET A 120 -5.39 -1.40 -10.23
N THR A 121 -5.94 -1.57 -11.41
CA THR A 121 -7.33 -1.25 -11.71
C THR A 121 -8.24 -2.38 -11.25
N VAL A 122 -9.37 -2.03 -10.64
CA VAL A 122 -10.43 -2.99 -10.28
C VAL A 122 -11.11 -3.46 -11.56
N THR A 123 -11.14 -4.78 -11.78
CA THR A 123 -11.84 -5.40 -12.91
C THR A 123 -12.72 -6.53 -12.40
N ASP A 124 -13.73 -6.92 -13.18
CA ASP A 124 -14.64 -8.02 -12.81
C ASP A 124 -13.86 -9.35 -12.66
N GLU A 125 -12.89 -9.59 -13.54
CA GLU A 125 -12.02 -10.77 -13.47
C GLU A 125 -11.22 -10.79 -12.17
N ARG A 126 -10.59 -9.66 -11.81
CA ARG A 126 -9.81 -9.54 -10.57
C ARG A 126 -10.67 -9.65 -9.33
N LYS A 127 -11.91 -9.14 -9.35
CA LYS A 127 -12.86 -9.26 -8.23
C LYS A 127 -13.23 -10.71 -7.93
N GLN A 128 -13.12 -11.61 -8.90
CA GLN A 128 -13.36 -13.03 -8.68
C GLN A 128 -12.23 -13.70 -7.90
N GLN A 129 -11.04 -13.12 -7.91
CA GLN A 129 -9.82 -13.67 -7.30
C GLN A 129 -9.44 -13.01 -5.99
N VAL A 130 -9.68 -11.70 -5.85
CA VAL A 130 -9.30 -10.89 -4.70
C VAL A 130 -10.39 -9.86 -4.39
N ASP A 131 -10.35 -9.34 -3.15
CA ASP A 131 -11.17 -8.22 -2.72
C ASP A 131 -10.36 -6.92 -2.82
N PHE A 132 -11.05 -5.79 -3.03
CA PHE A 132 -10.42 -4.47 -3.16
C PHE A 132 -10.88 -3.53 -2.06
N SER A 133 -9.94 -2.69 -1.63
CA SER A 133 -10.26 -1.57 -0.74
C SER A 133 -10.84 -0.38 -1.50
#